data_7ffd0c95fb64230cffcb2682300feba7
#
_entry.id   7ffd0c95fb64230cffcb2682300feba7
#
_cell.length_a   1.000
_cell.length_b   1.000
_cell.length_c   1.000
_cell.angle_alpha   90.00
_cell.angle_beta   90.00
_cell.angle_gamma   90.00
#
_symmetry.space_group_name_H-M   'P 1'
#
loop_
_entity.id
_entity.type
_entity.pdbx_description
1 polymer ?
#
loop_
_entity_poly.entity_id
_entity_poly.type
_entity_poly.pdbx_seq_one_letter_code
_entity_poly.pdbx_strand_id
1 'polypeptide(L)'
;GLGDVYKRQDVDAETILKTGAKAIQLHTGGMCHLDADMTRQGLKGLGTDDVELVILENVGNLVCPAEFDTGAVKNAMILSVPEGHDKPLKYPLMFSICDVVLINKIDVMPYFDFDLEQCKKNILMRNPNAKIIPICAKTGEGMEEWADWLKKETAAWKEEEHA
;
A
#
# COMPACT_ATOMS: atom_id res chain seq x y z
N GLY A 1 8.70 -24.98 -11.95
CA GLY A 1 8.33 -24.04 -11.46
C GLY A 1 8.12 -23.43 -10.07
N LEU A 2 8.04 -24.21 -8.99
CA LEU A 2 7.89 -23.69 -7.63
C LEU A 2 9.13 -22.91 -7.12
N GLY A 3 10.30 -23.10 -7.73
CA GLY A 3 11.54 -22.42 -7.33
C GLY A 3 11.63 -20.95 -7.76
N ASP A 4 10.92 -20.53 -8.80
CA ASP A 4 11.02 -19.17 -9.32
C ASP A 4 10.14 -18.15 -8.57
N VAL A 5 9.07 -18.59 -7.93
CA VAL A 5 8.19 -17.75 -7.11
C VAL A 5 8.90 -17.36 -5.81
N TYR A 6 9.64 -18.28 -5.21
CA TYR A 6 10.43 -18.03 -4.00
C TYR A 6 11.58 -17.04 -4.21
N LYS A 7 12.26 -17.10 -5.36
CA LYS A 7 13.39 -16.20 -5.66
C LYS A 7 12.99 -14.75 -5.91
N ARG A 8 11.78 -14.48 -6.41
CA ARG A 8 11.31 -13.09 -6.63
C ARG A 8 11.00 -12.36 -5.33
N GLN A 9 10.48 -13.06 -4.34
CA GLN A 9 10.12 -12.49 -3.04
C GLN A 9 11.37 -12.08 -2.24
N ASP A 10 12.42 -12.86 -2.27
CA ASP A 10 13.70 -12.52 -1.63
C ASP A 10 14.36 -11.26 -2.25
N VAL A 11 14.18 -11.04 -3.55
CA VAL A 11 14.75 -9.88 -4.27
C VAL A 11 14.15 -8.55 -3.79
N ASP A 12 12.85 -8.51 -3.46
CA ASP A 12 12.19 -7.29 -3.02
C ASP A 12 12.68 -6.89 -1.61
N ALA A 13 12.77 -7.86 -0.69
CA ALA A 13 13.34 -7.63 0.64
C ALA A 13 14.82 -7.20 0.57
N GLU A 14 15.63 -7.84 -0.29
CA GLU A 14 17.02 -7.45 -0.52
C GLU A 14 17.16 -6.02 -1.07
N THR A 15 16.23 -5.61 -1.93
CA THR A 15 16.22 -4.26 -2.50
C THR A 15 15.94 -3.22 -1.43
N ILE A 16 14.99 -3.49 -0.53
CA ILE A 16 14.69 -2.63 0.61
C ILE A 16 15.88 -2.55 1.58
N LEU A 17 16.49 -3.68 1.92
CA LEU A 17 17.66 -3.72 2.80
C LEU A 17 18.83 -2.88 2.28
N LYS A 18 19.01 -2.77 0.97
CA LYS A 18 20.06 -1.90 0.35
C LYS A 18 19.84 -0.41 0.62
N THR A 19 18.64 0.01 0.96
CA THR A 19 18.33 1.40 1.35
C THR A 19 18.72 1.72 2.80
N GLY A 20 19.10 0.72 3.58
CA GLY A 20 19.37 0.83 5.01
C GLY A 20 18.12 0.65 5.90
N ALA A 21 16.93 0.48 5.32
CA ALA A 21 15.73 0.15 6.06
C ALA A 21 15.74 -1.33 6.50
N LYS A 22 15.09 -1.63 7.63
CA LYS A 22 14.82 -3.00 8.04
C LYS A 22 13.75 -3.61 7.14
N ALA A 23 13.89 -4.88 6.78
CA ALA A 23 12.88 -5.61 6.04
C ALA A 23 12.83 -7.07 6.49
N ILE A 24 11.64 -7.65 6.46
CA ILE A 24 11.40 -9.06 6.70
C ILE A 24 10.36 -9.57 5.72
N GLN A 25 10.60 -10.75 5.14
CA GLN A 25 9.67 -11.43 4.28
C GLN A 25 8.71 -12.30 5.10
N LEU A 26 7.40 -12.11 4.90
CA LEU A 26 6.37 -12.99 5.45
C LEU A 26 5.95 -14.04 4.43
N HIS A 27 5.77 -15.27 4.89
CA HIS A 27 5.28 -16.37 4.08
C HIS A 27 3.82 -16.64 4.41
N THR A 28 2.92 -16.46 3.43
CA THR A 28 1.48 -16.66 3.63
C THR A 28 1.05 -18.13 3.64
N GLY A 29 1.97 -19.06 3.35
CA GLY A 29 1.62 -20.48 3.22
C GLY A 29 0.65 -20.79 2.07
N GLY A 30 0.58 -19.91 1.06
CA GLY A 30 -0.33 -20.02 -0.10
C GLY A 30 -1.65 -19.25 0.08
N MET A 31 -1.86 -18.54 1.19
CA MET A 31 -3.01 -17.64 1.35
C MET A 31 -2.87 -16.40 0.46
N CYS A 32 -4.00 -15.86 0.04
CA CYS A 32 -4.08 -14.68 -0.83
C CYS A 32 -4.11 -13.35 -0.08
N HIS A 33 -3.82 -13.33 1.22
CA HIS A 33 -3.82 -12.15 2.10
C HIS A 33 -2.88 -12.36 3.28
N LEU A 34 -2.54 -11.27 3.94
CA LEU A 34 -1.98 -11.23 5.28
C LEU A 34 -3.07 -10.86 6.29
N ASP A 35 -2.97 -11.38 7.50
CA ASP A 35 -3.84 -11.05 8.63
C ASP A 35 -3.06 -10.46 9.81
N ALA A 36 -3.78 -10.07 10.87
CA ALA A 36 -3.18 -9.45 12.05
C ALA A 36 -2.22 -10.37 12.81
N ASP A 37 -2.42 -11.70 12.77
CA ASP A 37 -1.51 -12.62 13.43
C ASP A 37 -0.17 -12.75 12.69
N MET A 38 -0.21 -12.82 11.36
CA MET A 38 0.99 -12.79 10.52
C MET A 38 1.75 -11.47 10.69
N THR A 39 1.03 -10.34 10.73
CA THR A 39 1.62 -9.02 11.01
C THR A 39 2.35 -9.01 12.34
N ARG A 40 1.74 -9.52 13.41
CA ARG A 40 2.34 -9.61 14.74
C ARG A 40 3.61 -10.47 14.75
N GLN A 41 3.60 -11.59 14.03
CA GLN A 41 4.78 -12.44 13.86
C GLN A 41 5.90 -11.71 13.13
N GLY A 42 5.55 -10.99 12.05
CA GLY A 42 6.50 -10.16 11.31
C GLY A 42 7.13 -9.06 12.15
N LEU A 43 6.34 -8.34 12.94
CA LEU A 43 6.83 -7.29 13.84
C LEU A 43 7.82 -7.83 14.87
N LYS A 44 7.54 -8.99 15.46
CA LYS A 44 8.47 -9.66 16.38
C LYS A 44 9.79 -10.06 15.70
N GLY A 45 9.72 -10.56 14.46
CA GLY A 45 10.89 -10.94 13.69
C GLY A 45 11.72 -9.74 13.22
N LEU A 46 11.07 -8.62 12.92
CA LEU A 46 11.72 -7.39 12.46
C LEU A 46 12.47 -6.66 13.58
N GLY A 47 11.98 -6.72 14.83
CA GLY A 47 12.50 -5.94 15.95
C GLY A 47 12.21 -4.45 15.76
N THR A 48 11.12 -3.97 16.36
CA THR A 48 10.57 -2.64 16.06
C THR A 48 10.88 -1.58 17.12
N ASP A 49 11.68 -1.89 18.15
CA ASP A 49 11.94 -0.99 19.29
C ASP A 49 12.55 0.39 18.89
N ASP A 50 13.22 0.44 17.75
CA ASP A 50 13.87 1.63 17.20
C ASP A 50 13.23 2.12 15.88
N VAL A 51 12.00 1.65 15.57
CA VAL A 51 11.32 1.95 14.31
C VAL A 51 10.12 2.85 14.56
N GLU A 52 10.04 3.96 13.84
CA GLU A 52 8.94 4.93 13.96
C GLU A 52 7.76 4.66 13.03
N LEU A 53 8.02 3.99 11.90
CA LEU A 53 7.02 3.65 10.89
C LEU A 53 7.29 2.25 10.35
N VAL A 54 6.27 1.42 10.32
CA VAL A 54 6.28 0.11 9.67
C VAL A 54 5.33 0.11 8.49
N ILE A 55 5.79 -0.34 7.34
CA ILE A 55 4.98 -0.52 6.14
C ILE A 55 4.81 -2.02 5.93
N LEU A 56 3.55 -2.48 5.94
CA LEU A 56 3.17 -3.83 5.60
C LEU A 56 2.72 -3.89 4.15
N GLU A 57 3.46 -4.60 3.29
CA GLU A 57 3.02 -4.90 1.94
C GLU A 57 2.20 -6.20 1.94
N ASN A 58 0.94 -6.09 1.54
CA ASN A 58 0.03 -7.23 1.44
C ASN A 58 0.13 -7.89 0.07
N VAL A 59 -0.48 -9.08 -0.08
CA VAL A 59 -0.56 -9.79 -1.36
C VAL A 59 -1.30 -8.95 -2.40
N GLY A 60 -0.76 -8.87 -3.62
CA GLY A 60 -1.25 -8.00 -4.68
C GLY A 60 -2.56 -8.45 -5.30
N ASN A 61 -3.69 -8.31 -4.58
CA ASN A 61 -5.03 -8.45 -5.10
C ASN A 61 -6.01 -7.49 -4.41
N LEU A 62 -7.19 -7.27 -4.99
CA LEU A 62 -8.15 -6.27 -4.53
C LEU A 62 -9.38 -6.86 -3.81
N VAL A 63 -9.36 -8.15 -3.49
CA VAL A 63 -10.49 -8.87 -2.87
C VAL A 63 -10.10 -9.30 -1.46
N CYS A 64 -9.28 -10.33 -1.33
CA CYS A 64 -8.95 -10.90 -0.02
C CYS A 64 -8.34 -9.88 0.96
N PRO A 65 -7.35 -9.04 0.59
CA PRO A 65 -6.80 -8.04 1.50
C PRO A 65 -7.82 -7.01 2.01
N ALA A 66 -8.94 -6.83 1.33
CA ALA A 66 -10.00 -5.95 1.78
C ALA A 66 -10.92 -6.57 2.86
N GLU A 67 -10.92 -7.90 2.99
CA GLU A 67 -11.78 -8.64 3.90
C GLU A 67 -11.10 -9.00 5.23
N PHE A 68 -9.77 -8.95 5.27
CA PHE A 68 -8.98 -9.36 6.43
C PHE A 68 -8.21 -8.19 7.04
N ASP A 69 -8.46 -7.95 8.32
CA ASP A 69 -7.75 -6.94 9.08
C ASP A 69 -6.29 -7.37 9.32
N THR A 70 -5.36 -6.49 9.00
CA THR A 70 -3.93 -6.70 9.24
C THR A 70 -3.46 -6.08 10.54
N GLY A 71 -4.31 -5.35 11.26
CA GLY A 71 -3.94 -4.56 12.42
C GLY A 71 -3.20 -3.26 12.08
N ALA A 72 -3.18 -2.85 10.82
CA ALA A 72 -2.57 -1.60 10.40
C ALA A 72 -3.43 -0.40 10.82
N VAL A 73 -2.79 0.67 11.31
CA VAL A 73 -3.47 1.91 11.73
C VAL A 73 -4.03 2.65 10.51
N LYS A 74 -3.36 2.58 9.38
CA LYS A 74 -3.75 3.22 8.12
C LYS A 74 -3.61 2.24 6.96
N ASN A 75 -4.54 2.34 6.02
CA ASN A 75 -4.56 1.53 4.81
C ASN A 75 -4.26 2.39 3.58
N ALA A 76 -3.18 2.05 2.89
CA ALA A 76 -2.80 2.66 1.62
C ALA A 76 -3.02 1.67 0.48
N MET A 77 -3.64 2.12 -0.59
CA MET A 77 -3.81 1.33 -1.80
C MET A 77 -3.06 1.97 -2.96
N ILE A 78 -2.43 1.15 -3.79
CA ILE A 78 -1.77 1.59 -5.02
C ILE A 78 -2.59 1.09 -6.22
N LEU A 79 -3.07 2.04 -7.04
CA LEU A 79 -3.72 1.80 -8.32
C LEU A 79 -2.80 2.30 -9.43
N SER A 80 -2.39 1.42 -10.35
CA SER A 80 -1.58 1.84 -11.50
C SER A 80 -2.45 2.27 -12.69
N VAL A 81 -2.05 3.30 -13.40
CA VAL A 81 -2.75 3.81 -14.60
C VAL A 81 -3.15 2.71 -15.60
N PRO A 82 -2.29 1.72 -15.94
CA PRO A 82 -2.67 0.64 -16.86
C PRO A 82 -3.82 -0.26 -16.38
N GLU A 83 -4.18 -0.21 -15.11
CA GLU A 83 -5.27 -1.03 -14.54
C GLU A 83 -6.66 -0.47 -14.84
N GLY A 84 -6.75 0.80 -15.22
CA GLY A 84 -7.98 1.48 -15.58
C GLY A 84 -8.64 2.27 -14.46
N HIS A 85 -9.28 3.39 -14.83
CA HIS A 85 -9.95 4.32 -13.92
C HIS A 85 -11.29 3.78 -13.36
N ASP A 86 -11.73 2.62 -13.82
CA ASP A 86 -12.97 1.96 -13.40
C ASP A 86 -12.77 0.94 -12.26
N LYS A 87 -11.54 0.66 -11.84
CA LYS A 87 -11.23 -0.25 -10.73
C LYS A 87 -12.01 0.04 -9.45
N PRO A 88 -12.22 1.31 -9.02
CA PRO A 88 -13.02 1.60 -7.84
C PRO A 88 -14.48 1.15 -7.93
N LEU A 89 -15.01 1.03 -9.14
CA LEU A 89 -16.37 0.52 -9.38
C LEU A 89 -16.42 -1.00 -9.29
N LYS A 90 -15.36 -1.68 -9.72
CA LYS A 90 -15.25 -3.15 -9.73
C LYS A 90 -14.92 -3.74 -8.36
N TYR A 91 -14.14 -3.02 -7.55
CA TYR A 91 -13.64 -3.46 -6.23
C TYR A 91 -14.01 -2.47 -5.12
N PRO A 92 -15.32 -2.21 -4.89
CA PRO A 92 -15.75 -1.12 -4.02
C PRO A 92 -15.30 -1.27 -2.57
N LEU A 93 -15.20 -2.50 -2.05
CA LEU A 93 -14.78 -2.74 -0.67
C LEU A 93 -13.36 -2.25 -0.43
N MET A 94 -12.41 -2.62 -1.29
CA MET A 94 -11.01 -2.18 -1.17
C MET A 94 -10.89 -0.66 -1.11
N PHE A 95 -11.60 0.06 -1.98
CA PHE A 95 -11.55 1.53 -2.01
C PHE A 95 -12.31 2.17 -0.85
N SER A 96 -13.26 1.48 -0.22
CA SER A 96 -14.01 2.00 0.92
C SER A 96 -13.21 1.99 2.23
N ILE A 97 -12.22 1.10 2.36
CA ILE A 97 -11.43 0.95 3.58
C ILE A 97 -10.09 1.68 3.56
N CYS A 98 -9.68 2.23 2.41
CA CYS A 98 -8.38 2.88 2.27
C CYS A 98 -8.42 4.33 2.75
N ASP A 99 -7.48 4.72 3.60
CA ASP A 99 -7.25 6.11 4.03
C ASP A 99 -6.63 6.93 2.89
N VAL A 100 -5.78 6.30 2.09
CA VAL A 100 -5.11 6.93 0.96
C VAL A 100 -5.06 6.00 -0.26
N VAL A 101 -5.25 6.57 -1.45
CA VAL A 101 -5.08 5.90 -2.73
C VAL A 101 -3.98 6.59 -3.52
N LEU A 102 -2.93 5.87 -3.83
CA LEU A 102 -1.83 6.31 -4.68
C LEU A 102 -2.14 5.89 -6.13
N ILE A 103 -2.35 6.87 -7.02
CA ILE A 103 -2.51 6.60 -8.46
C ILE A 103 -1.12 6.64 -9.08
N ASN A 104 -0.53 5.46 -9.28
CA ASN A 104 0.86 5.32 -9.73
C ASN A 104 0.99 5.21 -11.25
N LYS A 105 2.19 5.47 -11.74
CA LYS A 105 2.57 5.46 -13.16
C LYS A 105 1.85 6.54 -13.97
N ILE A 106 1.71 7.74 -13.40
CA ILE A 106 1.07 8.86 -14.11
C ILE A 106 1.85 9.30 -15.37
N ASP A 107 3.13 8.98 -15.45
CA ASP A 107 3.98 9.20 -16.62
C ASP A 107 3.50 8.47 -17.88
N VAL A 108 2.75 7.39 -17.74
CA VAL A 108 2.24 6.61 -18.86
C VAL A 108 0.78 6.96 -19.24
N MET A 109 0.11 7.89 -18.52
CA MET A 109 -1.28 8.29 -18.84
C MET A 109 -1.52 8.62 -20.33
N PRO A 110 -0.60 9.30 -21.04
CA PRO A 110 -0.82 9.60 -22.44
C PRO A 110 -0.95 8.38 -23.37
N TYR A 111 -0.57 7.20 -22.89
CA TYR A 111 -0.58 5.95 -23.66
C TYR A 111 -1.74 5.02 -23.31
N PHE A 112 -2.58 5.40 -22.33
CA PHE A 112 -3.70 4.59 -21.84
C PHE A 112 -5.00 5.40 -21.87
N ASP A 113 -6.10 4.70 -22.03
CA ASP A 113 -7.44 5.28 -21.82
C ASP A 113 -7.70 5.38 -20.31
N PHE A 114 -7.09 6.42 -19.70
CA PHE A 114 -7.20 6.67 -18.26
C PHE A 114 -7.60 8.12 -18.00
N ASP A 115 -8.79 8.29 -17.46
CA ASP A 115 -9.30 9.58 -17.00
C ASP A 115 -9.05 9.73 -15.49
N LEU A 116 -8.08 10.58 -15.14
CA LEU A 116 -7.69 10.83 -13.76
C LEU A 116 -8.83 11.44 -12.93
N GLU A 117 -9.56 12.39 -13.50
CA GLU A 117 -10.65 13.05 -12.78
C GLU A 117 -11.86 12.10 -12.59
N GLN A 118 -12.14 11.26 -13.56
CA GLN A 118 -13.14 10.22 -13.41
C GLN A 118 -12.71 9.17 -12.37
N CYS A 119 -11.43 8.79 -12.35
CA CYS A 119 -10.88 7.89 -11.34
C CYS A 119 -11.05 8.47 -9.93
N LYS A 120 -10.69 9.72 -9.71
CA LYS A 120 -10.88 10.42 -8.43
C LYS A 120 -12.35 10.43 -8.01
N LYS A 121 -13.27 10.75 -8.92
CA LYS A 121 -14.72 10.70 -8.64
C LYS A 121 -15.17 9.31 -8.22
N ASN A 122 -14.72 8.27 -8.93
CA ASN A 122 -15.05 6.88 -8.62
C ASN A 122 -14.54 6.47 -7.23
N ILE A 123 -13.33 6.90 -6.84
CA ILE A 123 -12.78 6.66 -5.51
C ILE A 123 -13.59 7.37 -4.43
N LEU A 124 -13.82 8.68 -4.59
CA LEU A 124 -14.56 9.49 -3.60
C LEU A 124 -16.02 9.07 -3.46
N MET A 125 -16.60 8.45 -4.47
CA MET A 125 -17.93 7.83 -4.39
C MET A 125 -17.93 6.63 -3.41
N ARG A 126 -16.81 5.92 -3.26
CA ARG A 126 -16.64 4.78 -2.33
C ARG A 126 -16.20 5.21 -0.95
N ASN A 127 -15.29 6.16 -0.89
CA ASN A 127 -14.78 6.74 0.35
C ASN A 127 -14.59 8.27 0.19
N PRO A 128 -15.54 9.09 0.63
CA PRO A 128 -15.44 10.55 0.53
C PRO A 128 -14.25 11.15 1.29
N ASN A 129 -13.69 10.42 2.24
CA ASN A 129 -12.59 10.86 3.10
C ASN A 129 -11.21 10.40 2.60
N ALA A 130 -11.16 9.56 1.56
CA ALA A 130 -9.90 9.05 1.05
C ALA A 130 -9.02 10.20 0.51
N LYS A 131 -7.77 10.24 0.95
CA LYS A 131 -6.75 11.08 0.31
C LYS A 131 -6.35 10.42 -1.01
N ILE A 132 -6.23 11.20 -2.08
CA ILE A 132 -5.82 10.70 -3.40
C ILE A 132 -4.55 11.43 -3.81
N ILE A 133 -3.49 10.69 -4.09
CA ILE A 133 -2.19 11.24 -4.48
C ILE A 133 -1.74 10.60 -5.80
N PRO A 134 -1.77 11.34 -6.91
CA PRO A 134 -1.14 10.89 -8.15
C PRO A 134 0.38 10.87 -8.01
N ILE A 135 1.01 9.76 -8.39
CA ILE A 135 2.46 9.58 -8.25
C ILE A 135 3.08 8.91 -9.48
N CYS A 136 4.36 9.12 -9.65
CA CYS A 136 5.22 8.27 -10.45
C CYS A 136 6.42 7.82 -9.62
N ALA A 137 6.40 6.61 -9.11
CA ALA A 137 7.49 6.09 -8.29
C ALA A 137 8.83 6.03 -9.05
N LYS A 138 8.79 5.94 -10.39
CA LYS A 138 9.99 5.91 -11.23
C LYS A 138 10.69 7.27 -11.33
N THR A 139 9.92 8.35 -11.44
CA THR A 139 10.45 9.71 -11.61
C THR A 139 10.55 10.49 -10.31
N GLY A 140 9.83 10.05 -9.27
CA GLY A 140 9.70 10.76 -8.00
C GLY A 140 8.55 11.76 -7.97
N GLU A 141 7.82 11.97 -9.06
CA GLU A 141 6.67 12.88 -9.10
C GLU A 141 5.60 12.45 -8.10
N GLY A 142 5.12 13.39 -7.26
CA GLY A 142 4.12 13.14 -6.22
C GLY A 142 4.64 12.40 -4.98
N MET A 143 5.89 11.91 -4.97
CA MET A 143 6.45 11.15 -3.85
C MET A 143 6.68 12.00 -2.60
N GLU A 144 6.91 13.30 -2.75
CA GLU A 144 7.02 14.21 -1.61
C GLU A 144 5.68 14.36 -0.86
N GLU A 145 4.57 14.52 -1.59
CA GLU A 145 3.23 14.56 -0.98
C GLU A 145 2.89 13.26 -0.24
N TRP A 146 3.28 12.11 -0.81
CA TRP A 146 3.15 10.82 -0.15
C TRP A 146 3.97 10.74 1.15
N ALA A 147 5.23 11.14 1.11
CA ALA A 147 6.10 11.15 2.29
C ALA A 147 5.58 12.09 3.40
N ASP A 148 5.06 13.25 3.02
CA ASP A 148 4.49 14.21 3.97
C ASP A 148 3.20 13.70 4.59
N TRP A 149 2.36 13.00 3.83
CA TRP A 149 1.19 12.33 4.37
C TRP A 149 1.58 11.29 5.42
N LEU A 150 2.56 10.42 5.13
CA LEU A 150 3.06 9.43 6.08
C LEU A 150 3.58 10.06 7.37
N LYS A 151 4.39 11.12 7.28
CA LYS A 151 4.91 11.85 8.45
C LYS A 151 3.77 12.42 9.29
N LYS A 152 2.77 13.04 8.65
CA LYS A 152 1.62 13.64 9.32
C LYS A 152 0.81 12.59 10.07
N GLU A 153 0.47 11.47 9.42
CA GLU A 153 -0.31 10.41 10.05
C GLU A 153 0.46 9.73 11.20
N THR A 154 1.77 9.54 11.04
CA THR A 154 2.62 9.00 12.11
C THR A 154 2.67 9.94 13.32
N ALA A 155 2.78 11.26 13.10
CA ALA A 155 2.78 12.23 14.18
C ALA A 155 1.42 12.28 14.91
N ALA A 156 0.33 12.30 14.16
CA ALA A 156 -1.03 12.31 14.73
C ALA A 156 -1.29 11.07 15.60
N TRP A 157 -0.88 9.89 15.13
CA TRP A 157 -1.05 8.65 15.89
C TRP A 157 -0.25 8.64 17.21
N LYS A 158 0.98 9.17 17.19
CA LYS A 158 1.79 9.30 18.42
C LYS A 158 1.15 10.25 19.44
N GLU A 159 0.51 11.31 19.00
CA GLU A 159 -0.20 12.25 19.89
C GLU A 159 -1.43 11.58 20.53
N GLU A 160 -2.17 10.77 19.78
CA GLU A 160 -3.36 10.05 20.29
C GLU A 160 -2.99 8.97 21.33
N GLU A 161 -1.85 8.27 21.19
CA GLU A 161 -1.39 7.27 22.16
C GLU A 161 -0.91 7.88 23.50
N HIS A 162 -0.54 9.17 23.50
CA HIS A 162 -0.03 9.86 24.67
C HIS A 162 -1.08 10.79 25.32
N ALA A 163 -2.30 10.84 24.81
CA ALA A 163 -3.42 11.59 25.33
C ALA A 163 -4.32 10.74 26.26
#